data_138fab04882d582b39c8d5f42d41a052
#
_entry.id   138fab04882d582b39c8d5f42d41a052
#
_cell.length_a   1.000
_cell.length_b   1.000
_cell.length_c   1.000
_cell.angle_alpha   90.00
_cell.angle_beta   90.00
_cell.angle_gamma   90.00
#
_symmetry.space_group_name_H-M   'P 1'
#
loop_
_entity.id
_entity.type
_entity.pdbx_description
1 polymer ?
#
loop_
_entity_poly.entity_id
_entity_poly.type
_entity_poly.pdbx_seq_one_letter_code
_entity_poly.pdbx_strand_id
1 'polypeptide(L)'
;GNIYQKTLVEMMYSEQQQAFGLMKQKSLPTQCRECEWLFACNGECPKNRFAHTANGESGLNYLCAGYRKFFKHVAPYMDFMKQELLNQRPPANIMDAIREGKFK
;
A
#
# COMPACT_ATOMS: atom_id res chain seq x y z
N GLY A 1 -8.72 -1.63 -24.45
CA GLY A 1 -9.74 -1.32 -25.43
C GLY A 1 -9.64 0.09 -25.96
N ASN A 2 -10.44 0.34 -26.98
CA ASN A 2 -10.47 1.62 -27.68
C ASN A 2 -11.86 2.25 -27.50
N ILE A 3 -11.91 3.51 -27.07
CA ILE A 3 -13.17 4.22 -26.84
C ILE A 3 -14.01 4.36 -28.11
N TYR A 4 -13.41 4.26 -29.28
CA TYR A 4 -14.13 4.28 -30.57
C TYR A 4 -14.81 2.96 -30.90
N GLN A 5 -14.41 1.87 -30.24
CA GLN A 5 -14.97 0.53 -30.46
C GLN A 5 -15.87 0.08 -29.33
N LYS A 6 -15.60 0.53 -28.09
CA LYS A 6 -16.35 0.16 -26.89
C LYS A 6 -16.57 1.38 -26.00
N THR A 7 -17.66 1.37 -25.25
CA THR A 7 -17.89 2.40 -24.22
C THR A 7 -16.95 2.19 -23.05
N LEU A 8 -16.75 3.22 -22.23
CA LEU A 8 -15.95 3.12 -21.02
C LEU A 8 -16.50 2.06 -20.07
N VAL A 9 -17.84 1.98 -19.95
CA VAL A 9 -18.50 0.98 -19.08
C VAL A 9 -18.19 -0.43 -19.58
N GLU A 10 -18.30 -0.68 -20.88
CA GLU A 10 -17.98 -1.98 -21.47
C GLU A 10 -16.54 -2.38 -21.21
N MET A 11 -15.59 -1.43 -21.31
CA MET A 11 -14.17 -1.69 -21.06
C MET A 11 -13.92 -2.00 -19.59
N MET A 12 -14.58 -1.27 -18.67
CA MET A 12 -14.41 -1.50 -17.22
C MET A 12 -14.88 -2.89 -16.80
N TYR A 13 -15.97 -3.40 -17.38
CA TYR A 13 -16.55 -4.69 -17.03
C TYR A 13 -16.14 -5.84 -17.93
N SER A 14 -15.21 -5.62 -18.86
CA SER A 14 -14.69 -6.72 -19.69
C SER A 14 -13.92 -7.71 -18.82
N GLU A 15 -13.94 -8.99 -19.20
CA GLU A 15 -13.20 -10.03 -18.47
C GLU A 15 -11.70 -9.71 -18.43
N GLN A 16 -11.16 -9.23 -19.55
CA GLN A 16 -9.75 -8.88 -19.65
C GLN A 16 -9.37 -7.78 -18.64
N GLN A 17 -10.18 -6.73 -18.54
CA GLN A 17 -9.90 -5.62 -17.63
C GLN A 17 -10.07 -6.03 -16.17
N GLN A 18 -11.08 -6.82 -15.86
CA GLN A 18 -11.30 -7.32 -14.51
C GLN A 18 -10.18 -8.27 -14.09
N ALA A 19 -9.74 -9.15 -14.98
CA ALA A 19 -8.62 -10.05 -14.71
C ALA A 19 -7.34 -9.26 -14.46
N PHE A 20 -7.08 -8.21 -15.23
CA PHE A 20 -5.93 -7.35 -15.05
C PHE A 20 -5.96 -6.66 -13.67
N GLY A 21 -7.12 -6.12 -13.28
CA GLY A 21 -7.27 -5.47 -11.99
C GLY A 21 -7.09 -6.41 -10.81
N LEU A 22 -7.63 -7.63 -10.91
CA LEU A 22 -7.53 -8.64 -9.86
C LEU A 22 -6.14 -9.28 -9.78
N MET A 23 -5.38 -9.25 -10.88
CA MET A 23 -4.05 -9.86 -10.93
C MET A 23 -3.13 -9.28 -9.85
N LYS A 24 -3.24 -8.01 -9.56
CA LYS A 24 -2.43 -7.36 -8.53
C LYS A 24 -2.58 -8.05 -7.18
N GLN A 25 -3.80 -8.40 -6.81
CA GLN A 25 -4.09 -9.08 -5.55
C GLN A 25 -3.78 -10.58 -5.62
N LYS A 26 -4.18 -11.24 -6.71
CA LYS A 26 -4.02 -12.68 -6.86
C LYS A 26 -2.57 -13.10 -6.96
N SER A 27 -1.70 -12.25 -7.51
CA SER A 27 -0.28 -12.55 -7.69
C SER A 27 0.59 -12.19 -6.50
N LEU A 28 -0.01 -11.78 -5.37
CA LEU A 28 0.74 -11.45 -4.16
C LEU A 28 1.42 -12.69 -3.58
N PRO A 29 2.72 -12.62 -3.25
CA PRO A 29 3.38 -13.71 -2.53
C PRO A 29 2.85 -13.83 -1.11
N THR A 30 3.07 -14.99 -0.47
CA THR A 30 2.63 -15.24 0.88
C THR A 30 3.15 -14.20 1.86
N GLN A 31 4.40 -13.77 1.69
CA GLN A 31 5.00 -12.72 2.53
C GLN A 31 4.14 -11.46 2.56
N CYS A 32 3.60 -11.06 1.40
CA CYS A 32 2.74 -9.88 1.31
C CYS A 32 1.37 -10.11 1.94
N ARG A 33 0.79 -11.30 1.74
CA ARG A 33 -0.53 -11.64 2.30
C ARG A 33 -0.52 -11.68 3.82
N GLU A 34 0.60 -12.04 4.42
CA GLU A 34 0.80 -12.10 5.87
C GLU A 34 1.39 -10.83 6.46
N CYS A 35 1.75 -9.86 5.61
CA CYS A 35 2.41 -8.63 6.06
C CYS A 35 1.43 -7.72 6.80
N GLU A 36 1.86 -7.20 7.96
CA GLU A 36 1.05 -6.27 8.76
C GLU A 36 0.79 -4.93 8.04
N TRP A 37 1.58 -4.60 7.03
CA TRP A 37 1.46 -3.36 6.27
C TRP A 37 0.72 -3.53 4.94
N LEU A 38 0.11 -4.69 4.71
CA LEU A 38 -0.59 -4.95 3.45
C LEU A 38 -1.67 -3.91 3.16
N PHE A 39 -2.38 -3.46 4.17
CA PHE A 39 -3.46 -2.48 4.01
C PHE A 39 -2.97 -1.17 3.39
N ALA A 40 -1.71 -0.80 3.63
CA ALA A 40 -1.12 0.43 3.11
C ALA A 40 -0.33 0.19 1.82
N CYS A 41 0.37 -0.94 1.74
CA CYS A 41 1.26 -1.25 0.63
C CYS A 41 0.53 -1.92 -0.55
N ASN A 42 -0.36 -2.87 -0.29
CA ASN A 42 -1.08 -3.67 -1.30
C ASN A 42 -0.17 -4.33 -2.34
N GLY A 43 1.09 -4.59 -1.97
CA GLY A 43 2.09 -5.17 -2.87
C GLY A 43 2.81 -4.18 -3.76
N GLU A 44 2.46 -2.91 -3.69
CA GLU A 44 3.00 -1.83 -4.49
C GLU A 44 2.62 -1.96 -5.97
N CYS A 45 3.11 -1.08 -6.82
CA CYS A 45 2.81 -1.08 -8.25
C CYS A 45 3.41 -2.33 -8.92
N PRO A 46 2.64 -3.05 -9.79
CA PRO A 46 3.15 -4.26 -10.43
C PRO A 46 4.48 -4.09 -11.16
N LYS A 47 4.77 -2.92 -11.70
CA LYS A 47 6.03 -2.67 -12.40
C LYS A 47 7.27 -2.83 -11.50
N ASN A 48 7.11 -2.68 -10.18
CA ASN A 48 8.20 -2.77 -9.23
C ASN A 48 8.25 -4.14 -8.52
N ARG A 49 7.35 -5.08 -8.89
CA ARG A 49 7.20 -6.37 -8.24
C ARG A 49 7.95 -7.47 -8.97
N PHE A 50 9.24 -7.26 -9.23
CA PHE A 50 10.07 -8.20 -9.98
C PHE A 50 11.06 -8.98 -9.09
N ALA A 51 11.04 -8.75 -7.78
CA ALA A 51 11.89 -9.48 -6.85
C ALA A 51 11.23 -10.79 -6.41
N HIS A 52 11.98 -11.62 -5.69
CA HIS A 52 11.50 -12.88 -5.14
C HIS A 52 11.64 -12.85 -3.62
N THR A 53 10.75 -13.57 -2.92
CA THR A 53 10.85 -13.74 -1.48
C THR A 53 11.99 -14.69 -1.14
N ALA A 54 12.33 -14.79 0.15
CA ALA A 54 13.33 -15.74 0.62
C ALA A 54 12.95 -17.19 0.27
N ASN A 55 11.65 -17.48 0.15
CA ASN A 55 11.14 -18.80 -0.23
C ASN A 55 11.03 -18.99 -1.74
N GLY A 56 11.47 -18.03 -2.54
CA GLY A 56 11.46 -18.12 -4.00
C GLY A 56 10.16 -17.74 -4.68
N GLU A 57 9.15 -17.26 -3.95
CA GLU A 57 7.91 -16.78 -4.55
C GLU A 57 8.14 -15.48 -5.33
N SER A 58 7.55 -15.39 -6.53
CA SER A 58 7.66 -14.21 -7.37
C SER A 58 6.65 -13.13 -6.99
N GLY A 59 6.77 -11.95 -7.59
CA GLY A 59 5.80 -10.87 -7.43
C GLY A 59 6.04 -9.97 -6.23
N LEU A 60 7.23 -10.05 -5.62
CA LEU A 60 7.59 -9.20 -4.50
C LEU A 60 8.08 -7.83 -4.99
N ASN A 61 7.63 -6.77 -4.32
CA ASN A 61 8.12 -5.43 -4.57
C ASN A 61 9.64 -5.38 -4.28
N TYR A 62 10.39 -4.88 -5.24
CA TYR A 62 11.84 -4.72 -5.12
C TYR A 62 12.24 -3.90 -3.89
N LEU A 63 11.39 -2.91 -3.51
CA LEU A 63 11.62 -2.02 -2.40
C LEU A 63 10.95 -2.48 -1.09
N CYS A 64 10.48 -3.72 -1.02
CA CYS A 64 9.71 -4.23 0.13
C CYS A 64 10.41 -3.97 1.47
N ALA A 65 11.69 -4.29 1.59
CA ALA A 65 12.44 -4.11 2.83
C ALA A 65 12.47 -2.64 3.26
N GLY A 66 12.65 -1.71 2.30
CA GLY A 66 12.64 -0.28 2.56
C GLY A 66 11.26 0.21 2.99
N TYR A 67 10.20 -0.26 2.32
CA TYR A 67 8.83 0.10 2.66
C TYR A 67 8.45 -0.37 4.06
N ARG A 68 8.81 -1.60 4.41
CA ARG A 68 8.54 -2.13 5.75
C ARG A 68 9.24 -1.31 6.82
N LYS A 69 10.48 -0.94 6.59
CA LYS A 69 11.23 -0.07 7.51
C LYS A 69 10.58 1.30 7.64
N PHE A 70 10.16 1.88 6.52
CA PHE A 70 9.48 3.17 6.48
C PHE A 70 8.16 3.13 7.27
N PHE A 71 7.30 2.14 6.98
CA PHE A 71 6.01 2.02 7.64
C PHE A 71 6.17 1.83 9.15
N LYS A 72 7.12 0.99 9.56
CA LYS A 72 7.41 0.78 10.98
C LYS A 72 7.86 2.07 11.65
N HIS A 73 8.69 2.85 10.96
CA HIS A 73 9.19 4.13 11.48
C HIS A 73 8.07 5.15 11.66
N VAL A 74 7.18 5.29 10.68
CA VAL A 74 6.15 6.33 10.70
C VAL A 74 4.88 5.92 11.46
N ALA A 75 4.70 4.65 11.77
CA ALA A 75 3.46 4.17 12.40
C ALA A 75 3.08 4.93 13.67
N PRO A 76 3.99 5.18 14.64
CA PRO A 76 3.62 5.94 15.83
C PRO A 76 3.16 7.36 15.52
N TYR A 77 3.80 8.00 14.53
CA TYR A 77 3.42 9.34 14.11
C TYR A 77 2.05 9.36 13.45
N MET A 78 1.78 8.39 12.58
CA MET A 78 0.49 8.27 11.91
C MET A 78 -0.63 7.96 12.91
N ASP A 79 -0.36 7.11 13.90
CA ASP A 79 -1.32 6.80 14.95
C ASP A 79 -1.67 8.04 15.77
N PHE A 80 -0.68 8.86 16.10
CA PHE A 80 -0.90 10.12 16.81
C PHE A 80 -1.81 11.04 15.98
N MET A 81 -1.52 11.21 14.69
CA MET A 81 -2.33 12.05 13.80
C MET A 81 -3.75 11.52 13.68
N LYS A 82 -3.91 10.20 13.61
CA LYS A 82 -5.22 9.54 13.57
C LYS A 82 -6.03 9.84 14.84
N GLN A 83 -5.40 9.74 16.01
CA GLN A 83 -6.07 10.03 17.28
C GLN A 83 -6.48 11.51 17.36
N GLU A 84 -5.65 12.43 16.87
CA GLU A 84 -6.02 13.83 16.82
C GLU A 84 -7.25 14.05 15.95
N LEU A 85 -7.33 13.41 14.78
CA LEU A 85 -8.51 13.50 13.92
C LEU A 85 -9.76 12.93 14.58
N LEU A 86 -9.64 11.78 15.27
CA LEU A 86 -10.76 11.16 15.98
C LEU A 86 -11.27 12.04 17.11
N ASN A 87 -10.43 12.84 17.73
CA ASN A 87 -10.78 13.76 18.80
C ASN A 87 -11.07 15.17 18.28
N GLN A 88 -11.25 15.33 16.97
CA GLN A 88 -11.55 16.61 16.30
C GLN A 88 -10.50 17.68 16.56
N ARG A 89 -9.24 17.27 16.65
CA ARG A 89 -8.07 18.16 16.76
C ARG A 89 -7.23 18.10 15.48
N PRO A 90 -6.48 19.18 15.16
CA PRO A 90 -5.67 19.19 13.95
C PRO A 90 -4.55 18.14 13.99
N PRO A 91 -4.37 17.36 12.90
CA PRO A 91 -3.22 16.43 12.81
C PRO A 91 -1.87 17.14 12.91
N ALA A 92 -1.81 18.42 12.54
CA ALA A 92 -0.60 19.23 12.63
C ALA A 92 -0.06 19.35 14.05
N ASN A 93 -0.84 19.02 15.07
CA ASN A 93 -0.39 18.98 16.46
C ASN A 93 0.80 18.03 16.66
N ILE A 94 1.05 17.12 15.71
CA ILE A 94 2.20 16.22 15.76
C ILE A 94 3.52 17.02 15.76
N MET A 95 3.56 18.18 15.14
CA MET A 95 4.77 19.01 15.11
C MET A 95 5.15 19.47 16.52
N ASP A 96 4.16 19.88 17.31
CA ASP A 96 4.38 20.29 18.69
C ASP A 96 4.76 19.08 19.56
N ALA A 97 4.11 17.92 19.34
CA ALA A 97 4.43 16.71 20.06
C ALA A 97 5.87 16.26 19.83
N ILE A 98 6.38 16.40 18.61
CA ILE A 98 7.76 16.08 18.28
C ILE A 98 8.72 17.04 19.01
N ARG A 99 8.40 18.33 19.00
CA ARG A 99 9.21 19.34 19.69
C ARG A 99 9.27 19.07 21.20
N GLU A 100 8.17 18.60 21.78
CA GLU A 100 8.10 18.26 23.21
C GLU A 100 8.77 16.91 23.55
N GLY A 101 9.23 16.18 22.53
CA GLY A 101 9.96 14.95 22.72
C GLY A 101 9.09 13.71 22.99
N LYS A 102 7.81 13.73 22.63
CA LYS A 102 6.90 12.59 22.87
C LYS A 102 7.25 11.35 22.06
N PHE A 103 8.04 11.48 21.00
CA PHE A 103 8.44 10.39 20.11
C PHE A 103 9.92 10.03 20.21
N LYS A 104 10.59 10.43 21.26
CA LYS A 104 11.99 10.08 21.48
C LYS A 104 12.16 8.65 21.99
#